data_7e48dcf858bd94aec4bc8413ac7148fc
#
_entry.id   7e48dcf858bd94aec4bc8413ac7148fc
#
_cell.length_a   1.000
_cell.length_b   1.000
_cell.length_c   1.000
_cell.angle_alpha   90.00
_cell.angle_beta   90.00
_cell.angle_gamma   90.00
#
_symmetry.space_group_name_H-M   'P 1'
#
loop_
_entity.id
_entity.type
_entity.pdbx_description
1 polymer ?
#
loop_
_entity_poly.entity_id
_entity_poly.type
_entity_poly.pdbx_seq_one_letter_code
_entity_poly.pdbx_strand_id
1 'polypeptide(L)'
;MQPLYDLAKTVILSASPEVLQCLVFLREAVRLVKPVTFPLLRAVKQHVVLIWTDASTIPKLGIVVYIPDSRRWYYASSIVPPWMMALFYRLQRKQTYICQLELLAVVCAYLTFGDLLRGRLIHHFIDNDPALKGLIKGSSSKPDSCRLIHEYTLATVALTCYPWLGFVYSEDNLSDGPSRRDLKLVLSLKAQFRQMAMPRLKAWLDPTFLQ
;
A
#
# COMPACT_ATOMS: atom_id res chain seq x y z
N MET A 1 -34.99 4.53 19.23
CA MET A 1 -33.62 4.52 18.63
C MET A 1 -32.50 4.29 19.66
N GLN A 2 -32.66 4.67 20.92
CA GLN A 2 -31.69 4.46 22.01
C GLN A 2 -31.26 2.97 22.20
N PRO A 3 -32.18 1.98 22.22
CA PRO A 3 -31.79 0.58 22.49
C PRO A 3 -30.85 -0.02 21.47
N LEU A 4 -30.96 0.35 20.19
CA LEU A 4 -30.06 -0.14 19.13
C LEU A 4 -28.64 0.47 19.25
N TYR A 5 -28.58 1.73 19.71
CA TYR A 5 -27.30 2.39 19.95
C TYR A 5 -26.54 1.77 21.12
N ASP A 6 -27.26 1.47 22.20
CA ASP A 6 -26.72 0.83 23.41
C ASP A 6 -26.28 -0.61 23.12
N LEU A 7 -27.08 -1.36 22.34
CA LEU A 7 -26.71 -2.69 21.87
C LEU A 7 -25.44 -2.65 20.99
N ALA A 8 -25.37 -1.72 20.05
CA ALA A 8 -24.20 -1.54 19.19
C ALA A 8 -22.97 -1.19 20.03
N LYS A 9 -23.10 -0.32 21.03
CA LYS A 9 -22.02 0.04 21.95
C LYS A 9 -21.53 -1.16 22.77
N THR A 10 -22.44 -1.98 23.28
CA THR A 10 -22.11 -3.19 24.05
C THR A 10 -21.39 -4.22 23.17
N VAL A 11 -21.85 -4.43 21.94
CA VAL A 11 -21.20 -5.34 20.98
C VAL A 11 -19.80 -4.84 20.62
N ILE A 12 -19.61 -3.52 20.44
CA ILE A 12 -18.29 -2.93 20.16
C ILE A 12 -17.34 -3.14 21.35
N LEU A 13 -17.80 -2.96 22.59
CA LEU A 13 -16.98 -3.13 23.78
C LEU A 13 -16.56 -4.58 24.04
N SER A 14 -17.30 -5.56 23.52
CA SER A 14 -17.00 -6.98 23.61
C SER A 14 -16.32 -7.56 22.35
N ALA A 15 -16.11 -6.74 21.33
CA ALA A 15 -15.54 -7.19 20.07
C ALA A 15 -14.03 -7.51 20.21
N SER A 16 -13.59 -8.55 19.54
CA SER A 16 -12.15 -8.85 19.49
C SER A 16 -11.37 -7.71 18.80
N PRO A 17 -10.06 -7.57 19.09
CA PRO A 17 -9.19 -6.56 18.45
C PRO A 17 -9.28 -6.57 16.92
N GLU A 18 -9.44 -7.75 16.31
CA GLU A 18 -9.55 -7.90 14.86
C GLU A 18 -10.87 -7.31 14.34
N VAL A 19 -11.98 -7.55 15.04
CA VAL A 19 -13.30 -6.98 14.71
C VAL A 19 -13.26 -5.46 14.81
N LEU A 20 -12.67 -4.93 15.88
CA LEU A 20 -12.50 -3.49 16.04
C LEU A 20 -11.69 -2.87 14.92
N GLN A 21 -10.60 -3.51 14.47
CA GLN A 21 -9.84 -3.06 13.31
C GLN A 21 -10.67 -3.04 12.03
N CYS A 22 -11.45 -4.08 11.77
CA CYS A 22 -12.36 -4.10 10.62
C CYS A 22 -13.37 -2.95 10.67
N LEU A 23 -13.92 -2.65 11.84
CA LEU A 23 -14.88 -1.54 12.01
C LEU A 23 -14.20 -0.17 11.79
N VAL A 24 -12.99 0.03 12.31
CA VAL A 24 -12.22 1.25 12.06
C VAL A 24 -11.92 1.40 10.57
N PHE A 25 -11.47 0.34 9.91
CA PHE A 25 -11.22 0.35 8.47
C PHE A 25 -12.50 0.70 7.70
N LEU A 26 -13.63 0.05 7.99
CA LEU A 26 -14.90 0.33 7.32
C LEU A 26 -15.36 1.78 7.54
N ARG A 27 -15.21 2.31 8.75
CA ARG A 27 -15.53 3.70 9.06
C ARG A 27 -14.71 4.68 8.20
N GLU A 28 -13.41 4.47 8.10
CA GLU A 28 -12.54 5.33 7.30
C GLU A 28 -12.79 5.15 5.79
N ALA A 29 -13.00 3.91 5.34
CA ALA A 29 -13.35 3.64 3.95
C ALA A 29 -14.63 4.35 3.54
N VAL A 30 -15.71 4.24 4.34
CA VAL A 30 -17.00 4.92 4.07
C VAL A 30 -16.85 6.44 4.00
N ARG A 31 -15.99 7.04 4.84
CA ARG A 31 -15.73 8.49 4.80
C ARG A 31 -15.00 8.93 3.54
N LEU A 32 -14.15 8.07 2.99
CA LEU A 32 -13.33 8.36 1.82
C LEU A 32 -14.03 8.03 0.50
N VAL A 33 -14.98 7.08 0.52
CA VAL A 33 -15.71 6.66 -0.69
C VAL A 33 -16.51 7.84 -1.22
N LYS A 34 -16.18 8.25 -2.44
CA LYS A 34 -16.97 9.18 -3.24
C LYS A 34 -17.73 8.38 -4.30
N PRO A 35 -18.91 8.85 -4.73
CA PRO A 35 -19.59 8.23 -5.86
C PRO A 35 -18.65 8.17 -7.06
N VAL A 36 -18.40 6.96 -7.58
CA VAL A 36 -17.58 6.77 -8.77
C VAL A 36 -18.49 6.77 -9.97
N THR A 37 -18.39 7.80 -10.81
CA THR A 37 -19.06 7.84 -12.10
C THR A 37 -18.16 7.18 -13.13
N PHE A 38 -18.55 6.02 -13.63
CA PHE A 38 -17.89 5.38 -14.77
C PHE A 38 -18.46 5.98 -16.05
N PRO A 39 -17.71 6.82 -16.79
CA PRO A 39 -18.14 7.27 -18.09
C PRO A 39 -18.06 6.10 -19.07
N LEU A 40 -19.18 5.48 -19.37
CA LEU A 40 -19.29 4.33 -20.28
C LEU A 40 -18.72 4.56 -21.70
N LEU A 41 -18.46 5.82 -22.10
CA LEU A 41 -18.06 6.18 -23.46
C LEU A 41 -16.88 7.16 -23.53
N ARG A 42 -16.23 7.50 -22.44
CA ARG A 42 -15.03 8.33 -22.51
C ARG A 42 -13.86 7.46 -22.88
N ALA A 43 -13.39 7.55 -24.11
CA ALA A 43 -12.05 7.10 -24.47
C ALA A 43 -11.09 7.79 -23.50
N VAL A 44 -10.56 7.03 -22.53
CA VAL A 44 -9.62 7.54 -21.54
C VAL A 44 -8.33 7.82 -22.28
N LYS A 45 -8.14 9.09 -22.67
CA LYS A 45 -6.90 9.56 -23.31
C LYS A 45 -5.72 9.61 -22.35
N GLN A 46 -5.91 9.18 -21.09
CA GLN A 46 -4.85 9.15 -20.11
C GLN A 46 -3.99 7.91 -20.30
N HIS A 47 -2.69 8.12 -20.43
CA HIS A 47 -1.74 7.00 -20.40
C HIS A 47 -1.68 6.41 -19.01
N VAL A 48 -1.61 5.08 -18.95
CA VAL A 48 -1.53 4.33 -17.70
C VAL A 48 -0.18 4.59 -17.04
N VAL A 49 -0.18 4.99 -15.78
CA VAL A 49 1.05 5.13 -14.97
C VAL A 49 1.58 3.73 -14.66
N LEU A 50 2.88 3.54 -14.80
CA LEU A 50 3.52 2.26 -14.48
C LEU A 50 4.28 2.38 -13.16
N ILE A 51 4.09 1.41 -12.27
CA ILE A 51 4.76 1.33 -10.96
C ILE A 51 5.38 -0.06 -10.81
N TRP A 52 6.57 -0.11 -10.25
CA TRP A 52 7.24 -1.32 -9.78
C TRP A 52 7.61 -1.15 -8.32
N THR A 53 7.38 -2.16 -7.51
CA THR A 53 7.78 -2.20 -6.11
C THR A 53 8.51 -3.49 -5.80
N ASP A 54 9.47 -3.39 -4.91
CA ASP A 54 10.28 -4.50 -4.43
C ASP A 54 10.76 -4.26 -3.00
N ALA A 55 11.04 -5.36 -2.29
CA ALA A 55 11.63 -5.33 -0.97
C ALA A 55 12.75 -6.37 -0.84
N SER A 56 13.86 -5.98 -0.27
CA SER A 56 14.97 -6.90 0.01
C SER A 56 14.88 -7.50 1.40
N THR A 57 15.57 -8.64 1.61
CA THR A 57 15.71 -9.31 2.92
C THR A 57 16.46 -8.45 3.94
N ILE A 58 17.40 -7.61 3.50
CA ILE A 58 17.87 -6.47 4.28
C ILE A 58 16.72 -5.45 4.18
N PRO A 59 16.01 -5.08 5.28
CA PRO A 59 14.71 -4.42 5.20
C PRO A 59 14.80 -3.04 4.52
N LYS A 60 14.90 -3.08 3.20
CA LYS A 60 15.00 -1.92 2.32
C LYS A 60 13.97 -2.07 1.21
N LEU A 61 13.29 -0.98 0.92
CA LEU A 61 12.24 -0.89 -0.08
C LEU A 61 12.76 -0.15 -1.31
N GLY A 62 12.32 -0.59 -2.49
CA GLY A 62 12.53 0.05 -3.77
C GLY A 62 11.21 0.33 -4.47
N ILE A 63 11.10 1.50 -5.11
CA ILE A 63 9.94 1.91 -5.89
C ILE A 63 10.45 2.59 -7.15
N VAL A 64 9.89 2.23 -8.30
CA VAL A 64 10.11 2.92 -9.58
C VAL A 64 8.77 3.29 -10.18
N VAL A 65 8.64 4.51 -10.69
CA VAL A 65 7.41 5.03 -11.30
C VAL A 65 7.74 5.66 -12.65
N TYR A 66 6.94 5.33 -13.66
CA TYR A 66 6.98 5.97 -14.96
C TYR A 66 5.67 6.68 -15.28
N ILE A 67 5.76 7.95 -15.66
CA ILE A 67 4.63 8.79 -16.07
C ILE A 67 4.70 9.00 -17.59
N PRO A 68 3.92 8.27 -18.40
CA PRO A 68 4.03 8.31 -19.86
C PRO A 68 3.73 9.68 -20.46
N ASP A 69 2.77 10.43 -19.90
CA ASP A 69 2.38 11.76 -20.43
C ASP A 69 3.55 12.74 -20.44
N SER A 70 4.38 12.70 -19.41
CA SER A 70 5.56 13.56 -19.29
C SER A 70 6.86 12.87 -19.70
N ARG A 71 6.82 11.56 -19.97
CA ARG A 71 7.99 10.70 -20.21
C ARG A 71 9.00 10.77 -19.08
N ARG A 72 8.54 10.94 -17.81
CA ARG A 72 9.40 11.08 -16.64
C ARG A 72 9.42 9.82 -15.83
N TRP A 73 10.61 9.51 -15.34
CA TRP A 73 10.88 8.44 -14.40
C TRP A 73 11.11 9.03 -13.01
N TYR A 74 10.62 8.31 -12.02
CA TYR A 74 10.83 8.63 -10.60
C TYR A 74 11.22 7.36 -9.87
N TYR A 75 11.96 7.53 -8.77
CA TYR A 75 12.25 6.41 -7.87
C TYR A 75 12.27 6.88 -6.43
N ALA A 76 12.03 5.93 -5.53
CA ALA A 76 12.23 6.08 -4.11
C ALA A 76 12.89 4.82 -3.56
N SER A 77 13.73 4.99 -2.55
CA SER A 77 14.36 3.89 -1.83
C SER A 77 14.58 4.30 -0.39
N SER A 78 14.27 3.39 0.54
CA SER A 78 14.43 3.65 1.97
C SER A 78 14.66 2.36 2.74
N ILE A 79 15.42 2.44 3.83
CA ILE A 79 15.49 1.39 4.83
C ILE A 79 14.23 1.49 5.69
N VAL A 80 13.63 0.35 5.99
CA VAL A 80 12.47 0.28 6.89
C VAL A 80 12.91 0.63 8.31
N PRO A 81 12.24 1.57 8.99
CA PRO A 81 12.63 1.96 10.33
C PRO A 81 12.60 0.79 11.32
N PRO A 82 13.57 0.68 12.24
CA PRO A 82 13.65 -0.44 13.21
C PRO A 82 12.37 -0.63 14.04
N TRP A 83 11.69 0.47 14.40
CA TRP A 83 10.43 0.38 15.14
C TRP A 83 9.30 -0.30 14.34
N MET A 84 9.29 -0.15 13.01
CA MET A 84 8.30 -0.79 12.13
C MET A 84 8.60 -2.28 11.97
N MET A 85 9.87 -2.64 11.87
CA MET A 85 10.29 -4.05 11.90
C MET A 85 9.93 -4.71 13.24
N ALA A 86 10.16 -4.01 14.37
CA ALA A 86 9.77 -4.48 15.69
C ALA A 86 8.25 -4.68 15.81
N LEU A 87 7.45 -3.90 15.10
CA LEU A 87 6.01 -4.04 15.03
C LEU A 87 5.60 -5.34 14.35
N PHE A 88 6.15 -5.63 13.18
CA PHE A 88 5.91 -6.90 12.48
C PHE A 88 6.34 -8.09 13.34
N TYR A 89 7.48 -7.99 14.00
CA TYR A 89 7.98 -9.02 14.91
C TYR A 89 7.03 -9.29 16.09
N ARG A 90 6.43 -8.26 16.68
CA ARG A 90 5.45 -8.40 17.78
C ARG A 90 4.17 -9.07 17.35
N LEU A 91 3.70 -8.77 16.15
CA LEU A 91 2.44 -9.30 15.62
C LEU A 91 2.55 -10.77 15.21
N GLN A 92 3.69 -11.17 14.69
CA GLN A 92 3.93 -12.55 14.31
C GLN A 92 5.43 -12.89 14.36
N ARG A 93 5.78 -13.91 15.14
CA ARG A 93 7.12 -14.49 15.12
C ARG A 93 7.29 -15.32 13.85
N LYS A 94 7.97 -14.80 12.84
CA LYS A 94 8.25 -15.47 11.57
C LYS A 94 9.75 -15.51 11.31
N GLN A 95 10.17 -16.44 10.47
CA GLN A 95 11.55 -16.50 9.98
C GLN A 95 11.85 -15.36 8.98
N THR A 96 10.86 -14.95 8.18
CA THR A 96 11.01 -13.88 7.19
C THR A 96 9.78 -12.98 7.18
N TYR A 97 9.99 -11.71 6.89
CA TYR A 97 8.95 -10.70 6.74
C TYR A 97 8.84 -10.18 5.31
N ILE A 98 9.38 -10.93 4.33
CA ILE A 98 9.44 -10.44 2.95
C ILE A 98 8.07 -10.05 2.40
N CYS A 99 7.04 -10.86 2.60
CA CYS A 99 5.69 -10.54 2.15
C CYS A 99 5.15 -9.23 2.77
N GLN A 100 5.43 -8.97 4.07
CA GLN A 100 5.05 -7.73 4.72
C GLN A 100 5.86 -6.54 4.19
N LEU A 101 7.14 -6.73 3.88
CA LEU A 101 7.98 -5.70 3.29
C LEU A 101 7.53 -5.36 1.87
N GLU A 102 7.15 -6.36 1.08
CA GLU A 102 6.55 -6.16 -0.25
C GLU A 102 5.24 -5.35 -0.16
N LEU A 103 4.33 -5.75 0.71
CA LEU A 103 3.10 -4.99 0.96
C LEU A 103 3.39 -3.56 1.44
N LEU A 104 4.40 -3.39 2.28
CA LEU A 104 4.82 -2.06 2.75
C LEU A 104 5.38 -1.21 1.60
N ALA A 105 6.17 -1.80 0.68
CA ALA A 105 6.66 -1.10 -0.51
C ALA A 105 5.50 -0.59 -1.37
N VAL A 106 4.46 -1.43 -1.55
CA VAL A 106 3.23 -1.03 -2.25
C VAL A 106 2.57 0.16 -1.56
N VAL A 107 2.32 0.10 -0.25
CA VAL A 107 1.71 1.23 0.49
C VAL A 107 2.54 2.50 0.33
N CYS A 108 3.86 2.40 0.52
CA CYS A 108 4.78 3.53 0.38
C CYS A 108 4.75 4.15 -1.02
N ALA A 109 4.51 3.37 -2.09
CA ALA A 109 4.39 3.89 -3.45
C ALA A 109 3.22 4.88 -3.56
N TYR A 110 2.04 4.52 -3.06
CA TYR A 110 0.87 5.40 -3.12
C TYR A 110 0.99 6.61 -2.20
N LEU A 111 1.64 6.48 -1.05
CA LEU A 111 1.88 7.61 -0.15
C LEU A 111 2.92 8.58 -0.71
N THR A 112 3.97 8.06 -1.34
CA THR A 112 5.10 8.88 -1.86
C THR A 112 4.73 9.63 -3.13
N PHE A 113 3.99 8.99 -4.02
CA PHE A 113 3.68 9.50 -5.36
C PHE A 113 2.22 9.90 -5.53
N GLY A 114 1.47 10.05 -4.44
CA GLY A 114 0.04 10.31 -4.46
C GLY A 114 -0.38 11.51 -5.33
N ASP A 115 0.44 12.56 -5.39
CA ASP A 115 0.25 13.72 -6.26
C ASP A 115 0.28 13.35 -7.76
N LEU A 116 1.11 12.38 -8.14
CA LEU A 116 1.23 11.89 -9.51
C LEU A 116 0.19 10.81 -9.87
N LEU A 117 -0.39 10.16 -8.86
CA LEU A 117 -1.28 9.00 -9.04
C LEU A 117 -2.77 9.38 -8.98
N ARG A 118 -3.09 10.54 -8.42
CA ARG A 118 -4.49 10.97 -8.19
C ARG A 118 -5.31 10.97 -9.47
N GLY A 119 -6.45 10.25 -9.43
CA GLY A 119 -7.42 10.16 -10.52
C GLY A 119 -6.93 9.37 -11.74
N ARG A 120 -5.83 8.61 -11.63
CA ARG A 120 -5.19 7.94 -12.77
C ARG A 120 -5.42 6.44 -12.80
N LEU A 121 -5.34 5.89 -14.02
CA LEU A 121 -5.18 4.46 -14.23
C LEU A 121 -3.72 4.10 -13.95
N ILE A 122 -3.51 3.01 -13.22
CA ILE A 122 -2.19 2.56 -12.79
C ILE A 122 -2.01 1.09 -13.14
N HIS A 123 -0.86 0.73 -13.69
CA HIS A 123 -0.43 -0.66 -13.78
C HIS A 123 0.73 -0.85 -12.79
N HIS A 124 0.48 -1.61 -11.74
CA HIS A 124 1.43 -1.83 -10.66
C HIS A 124 1.96 -3.26 -10.68
N PHE A 125 3.25 -3.40 -10.87
CA PHE A 125 3.97 -4.66 -10.98
C PHE A 125 4.59 -5.06 -9.65
N ILE A 126 4.35 -6.31 -9.24
CA ILE A 126 4.78 -6.89 -7.96
C ILE A 126 5.31 -8.30 -8.25
N ASP A 127 6.47 -8.66 -7.72
CA ASP A 127 7.10 -9.97 -7.93
C ASP A 127 6.90 -10.95 -6.76
N ASN A 128 6.15 -10.55 -5.74
CA ASN A 128 5.79 -11.40 -4.61
C ASN A 128 4.34 -11.89 -4.74
N ASP A 129 4.16 -13.14 -5.18
CA ASP A 129 2.85 -13.74 -5.42
C ASP A 129 1.91 -13.73 -4.19
N PRO A 130 2.36 -14.04 -2.94
CA PRO A 130 1.52 -13.90 -1.75
C PRO A 130 1.04 -12.47 -1.47
N ALA A 131 1.90 -11.47 -1.68
CA ALA A 131 1.55 -10.06 -1.52
C ALA A 131 0.53 -9.63 -2.58
N LEU A 132 0.79 -9.97 -3.84
CA LEU A 132 -0.11 -9.68 -4.97
C LEU A 132 -1.50 -10.28 -4.75
N LYS A 133 -1.58 -11.57 -4.40
CA LYS A 133 -2.85 -12.27 -4.14
C LYS A 133 -3.62 -11.63 -2.97
N GLY A 134 -2.91 -11.22 -1.91
CA GLY A 134 -3.50 -10.53 -0.77
C GLY A 134 -4.11 -9.19 -1.17
N LEU A 135 -3.41 -8.41 -1.97
CA LEU A 135 -3.88 -7.11 -2.48
C LEU A 135 -5.09 -7.26 -3.42
N ILE A 136 -5.07 -8.23 -4.35
CA ILE A 136 -6.20 -8.51 -5.25
C ILE A 136 -7.42 -8.97 -4.47
N LYS A 137 -7.24 -9.84 -3.48
CA LYS A 137 -8.31 -10.33 -2.60
C LYS A 137 -8.84 -9.24 -1.66
N GLY A 138 -8.04 -8.20 -1.38
CA GLY A 138 -8.36 -7.15 -0.40
C GLY A 138 -8.24 -7.61 1.05
N SER A 139 -7.67 -8.79 1.33
CA SER A 139 -7.55 -9.33 2.69
C SER A 139 -6.43 -10.36 2.82
N SER A 140 -6.00 -10.59 4.07
CA SER A 140 -5.06 -11.65 4.44
C SER A 140 -5.50 -12.30 5.76
N SER A 141 -5.19 -13.59 5.93
CA SER A 141 -5.34 -14.29 7.21
C SER A 141 -4.29 -13.85 8.24
N LYS A 142 -3.29 -13.08 7.83
CA LYS A 142 -2.23 -12.56 8.69
C LYS A 142 -2.55 -11.12 9.08
N PRO A 143 -2.70 -10.80 10.39
CA PRO A 143 -3.14 -9.47 10.84
C PRO A 143 -2.25 -8.32 10.35
N ASP A 144 -0.93 -8.52 10.34
CA ASP A 144 0.05 -7.54 9.84
C ASP A 144 -0.12 -7.24 8.35
N SER A 145 -0.25 -8.31 7.55
CA SER A 145 -0.50 -8.18 6.10
C SER A 145 -1.87 -7.56 5.82
N CYS A 146 -2.90 -7.96 6.58
CA CYS A 146 -4.24 -7.40 6.44
C CYS A 146 -4.25 -5.88 6.69
N ARG A 147 -3.50 -5.41 7.70
CA ARG A 147 -3.36 -3.97 7.98
C ARG A 147 -2.72 -3.21 6.83
N LEU A 148 -1.65 -3.74 6.25
CA LEU A 148 -0.99 -3.11 5.11
C LEU A 148 -1.91 -3.07 3.87
N ILE A 149 -2.69 -4.13 3.65
CA ILE A 149 -3.70 -4.16 2.59
C ILE A 149 -4.79 -3.10 2.83
N HIS A 150 -5.22 -2.90 4.08
CA HIS A 150 -6.18 -1.84 4.43
C HIS A 150 -5.59 -0.44 4.17
N GLU A 151 -4.32 -0.18 4.57
CA GLU A 151 -3.63 1.08 4.26
C GLU A 151 -3.55 1.34 2.75
N TYR A 152 -3.22 0.33 1.96
CA TYR A 152 -3.24 0.41 0.50
C TYR A 152 -4.62 0.78 -0.03
N THR A 153 -5.67 0.10 0.46
CA THR A 153 -7.05 0.37 0.03
C THR A 153 -7.46 1.79 0.38
N LEU A 154 -7.18 2.27 1.60
CA LEU A 154 -7.49 3.64 2.01
C LEU A 154 -6.74 4.66 1.16
N ALA A 155 -5.45 4.42 0.87
CA ALA A 155 -4.67 5.30 0.02
C ALA A 155 -5.22 5.38 -1.41
N THR A 156 -5.57 4.25 -2.04
CA THR A 156 -6.12 4.22 -3.40
C THR A 156 -7.48 4.90 -3.50
N VAL A 157 -8.35 4.71 -2.50
CA VAL A 157 -9.65 5.39 -2.41
C VAL A 157 -9.47 6.90 -2.22
N ALA A 158 -8.60 7.32 -1.31
CA ALA A 158 -8.33 8.75 -1.07
C ALA A 158 -7.74 9.45 -2.29
N LEU A 159 -6.97 8.73 -3.10
CA LEU A 159 -6.39 9.22 -4.36
C LEU A 159 -7.37 9.13 -5.52
N THR A 160 -8.49 8.40 -5.37
CA THR A 160 -9.41 8.11 -6.48
C THR A 160 -8.70 7.53 -7.70
N CYS A 161 -7.65 6.75 -7.48
CA CYS A 161 -6.89 6.10 -8.54
C CYS A 161 -7.37 4.65 -8.78
N TYR A 162 -7.05 4.10 -9.93
CA TYR A 162 -7.58 2.81 -10.40
C TYR A 162 -6.40 1.86 -10.72
N PRO A 163 -5.88 1.15 -9.71
CA PRO A 163 -4.76 0.24 -9.90
C PRO A 163 -5.20 -1.07 -10.54
N TRP A 164 -4.45 -1.51 -11.54
CA TRP A 164 -4.39 -2.87 -12.03
C TRP A 164 -3.11 -3.49 -11.50
N LEU A 165 -3.22 -4.53 -10.69
CA LEU A 165 -2.08 -5.22 -10.09
C LEU A 165 -1.67 -6.38 -10.99
N GLY A 166 -0.39 -6.46 -11.34
CA GLY A 166 0.17 -7.49 -12.20
C GLY A 166 1.42 -8.14 -11.59
N PHE A 167 1.60 -9.42 -11.86
CA PHE A 167 2.83 -10.11 -11.51
C PHE A 167 3.95 -9.72 -12.48
N VAL A 168 5.17 -9.61 -11.97
CA VAL A 168 6.40 -9.47 -12.75
C VAL A 168 7.45 -10.45 -12.21
N TYR A 169 8.29 -11.02 -13.08
CA TYR A 169 9.43 -11.81 -12.63
C TYR A 169 10.49 -10.91 -12.00
N SER A 170 11.22 -11.41 -10.98
CA SER A 170 12.19 -10.59 -10.24
C SER A 170 13.29 -10.00 -11.14
N GLU A 171 13.73 -10.74 -12.17
CA GLU A 171 14.69 -10.25 -13.16
C GLU A 171 14.18 -9.07 -14.01
N ASP A 172 12.86 -8.93 -14.16
CA ASP A 172 12.21 -7.85 -14.90
C ASP A 172 11.68 -6.74 -13.98
N ASN A 173 11.84 -6.89 -12.64
CA ASN A 173 11.36 -5.91 -11.68
C ASN A 173 12.33 -4.72 -11.58
N LEU A 174 11.97 -3.58 -12.19
CA LEU A 174 12.83 -2.38 -12.22
C LEU A 174 13.17 -1.84 -10.82
N SER A 175 12.40 -2.19 -9.80
CA SER A 175 12.63 -1.76 -8.41
C SER A 175 13.59 -2.66 -7.61
N ASP A 176 14.02 -3.80 -8.15
CA ASP A 176 15.02 -4.68 -7.52
C ASP A 176 16.35 -3.94 -7.28
N GLY A 177 16.83 -3.15 -8.23
CA GLY A 177 18.01 -2.31 -8.04
C GLY A 177 17.89 -1.37 -6.84
N PRO A 178 16.92 -0.45 -6.79
CA PRO A 178 16.70 0.44 -5.66
C PRO A 178 16.52 -0.27 -4.31
N SER A 179 15.88 -1.44 -4.24
CA SER A 179 15.74 -2.23 -3.01
C SER A 179 17.07 -2.83 -2.55
N ARG A 180 18.00 -3.11 -3.45
CA ARG A 180 19.33 -3.72 -3.20
C ARG A 180 20.51 -2.74 -3.22
N ARG A 181 20.26 -1.42 -3.26
CA ARG A 181 21.27 -0.34 -3.36
C ARG A 181 21.99 -0.25 -4.71
N ASP A 182 21.51 -0.89 -5.76
CA ASP A 182 21.99 -0.68 -7.12
C ASP A 182 21.09 0.34 -7.83
N LEU A 183 21.62 1.55 -8.02
CA LEU A 183 20.89 2.66 -8.65
C LEU A 183 21.25 2.85 -10.12
N LYS A 184 22.08 1.99 -10.70
CA LYS A 184 22.60 2.17 -12.07
C LYS A 184 21.48 2.37 -13.09
N LEU A 185 20.46 1.50 -13.04
CA LEU A 185 19.34 1.57 -13.97
C LEU A 185 18.55 2.87 -13.82
N VAL A 186 18.13 3.22 -12.60
CA VAL A 186 17.31 4.44 -12.37
C VAL A 186 18.10 5.71 -12.68
N LEU A 187 19.42 5.72 -12.50
CA LEU A 187 20.29 6.83 -12.89
C LEU A 187 20.42 6.91 -14.41
N SER A 188 20.56 5.79 -15.12
CA SER A 188 20.61 5.77 -16.59
C SER A 188 19.30 6.27 -17.22
N LEU A 189 18.17 5.98 -16.57
CA LEU A 189 16.84 6.49 -16.94
C LEU A 189 16.63 7.96 -16.56
N LYS A 190 17.61 8.61 -15.91
CA LYS A 190 17.52 9.97 -15.36
C LYS A 190 16.29 10.13 -14.43
N ALA A 191 15.99 9.07 -13.67
CA ALA A 191 14.86 9.05 -12.76
C ALA A 191 15.05 10.06 -11.61
N GLN A 192 14.01 10.79 -11.29
CA GLN A 192 14.03 11.78 -10.21
C GLN A 192 13.78 11.07 -8.86
N PHE A 193 14.67 11.29 -7.90
CA PHE A 193 14.52 10.78 -6.55
C PHE A 193 13.39 11.48 -5.82
N ARG A 194 12.58 10.72 -5.06
CA ARG A 194 11.64 11.23 -4.06
C ARG A 194 11.88 10.60 -2.71
N GLN A 195 11.79 11.40 -1.67
CA GLN A 195 11.84 10.91 -0.29
C GLN A 195 10.64 10.01 -0.03
N MET A 196 10.89 8.77 0.40
CA MET A 196 9.84 7.79 0.65
C MET A 196 8.98 8.18 1.86
N ALA A 197 7.67 8.23 1.67
CA ALA A 197 6.71 8.40 2.75
C ALA A 197 6.34 7.03 3.35
N MET A 198 6.40 6.94 4.69
CA MET A 198 6.05 5.73 5.43
C MET A 198 4.65 5.85 6.05
N PRO A 199 3.85 4.78 6.09
CA PRO A 199 2.56 4.80 6.75
C PRO A 199 2.70 5.00 8.27
N ARG A 200 1.69 5.63 8.89
CA ARG A 200 1.67 5.89 10.34
C ARG A 200 1.11 4.69 11.11
N LEU A 201 1.72 3.52 10.94
CA LEU A 201 1.23 2.26 11.53
C LEU A 201 1.13 2.27 13.07
N LYS A 202 1.82 3.18 13.78
CA LYS A 202 1.73 3.30 15.25
C LYS A 202 0.32 3.61 15.73
N ALA A 203 -0.44 4.42 14.99
CA ALA A 203 -1.81 4.79 15.36
C ALA A 203 -2.76 3.57 15.41
N TRP A 204 -2.44 2.50 14.71
CA TRP A 204 -3.25 1.28 14.67
C TRP A 204 -3.02 0.33 15.85
N LEU A 205 -1.98 0.60 16.65
CA LEU A 205 -1.61 -0.23 17.80
C LEU A 205 -2.01 0.38 19.13
N ASP A 206 -2.44 1.63 19.11
CA ASP A 206 -2.85 2.31 20.32
C ASP A 206 -4.32 1.96 20.61
N PRO A 207 -4.61 1.23 21.72
CA PRO A 207 -5.97 0.95 22.13
C PRO A 207 -6.80 2.21 22.38
N THR A 208 -6.14 3.35 22.66
CA THR A 208 -6.81 4.64 22.90
C THR A 208 -7.32 5.28 21.60
N PHE A 209 -6.88 4.81 20.43
CA PHE A 209 -7.39 5.29 19.14
C PHE A 209 -8.84 4.87 18.87
N LEU A 210 -9.39 3.98 19.71
CA LEU A 210 -10.76 3.47 19.62
C LEU A 210 -11.72 4.20 20.58
N GLN A 211 -11.23 5.17 21.36
CA GLN A 211 -12.05 6.08 22.16
C GLN A 211 -12.37 7.36 21.39
#